data_ca569da60c254daa5ca90efe09446598
#
_entry.id   ca569da60c254daa5ca90efe09446598
#
_cell.length_a   1.000
_cell.length_b   1.000
_cell.length_c   1.000
_cell.angle_alpha   90.00
_cell.angle_beta   90.00
_cell.angle_gamma   90.00
#
_symmetry.space_group_name_H-M   'P 1'
#
loop_
_entity.id
_entity.type
_entity.pdbx_description
1 polymer ?
#
loop_
_entity_poly.entity_id
_entity_poly.type
_entity_poly.pdbx_seq_one_letter_code
_entity_poly.pdbx_strand_id
1 'polypeptide(L)'
;MKHWLMKSEPDTFSWDHLVEKKRSMWDGVRNHMAAAHMREMKKGDLVFFYHSNIGKEIVGVMRVEKEHYPDPTDETAKFVVVDVVPVKPFKKPVTLAEIKANKKFADMRLVTHSRLSVSPVSEAHWAAICKMGGVTP
;
A
#
# COMPACT_ATOMS: atom_id res chain seq x y z
N MET A 1 -0.99 7.74 -14.38
CA MET A 1 -1.24 7.27 -13.01
C MET A 1 -0.37 6.08 -12.69
N LYS A 2 0.30 6.09 -11.56
CA LYS A 2 1.08 4.95 -11.08
C LYS A 2 0.31 4.20 -10.00
N HIS A 3 0.74 2.97 -9.74
CA HIS A 3 0.13 2.09 -8.76
C HIS A 3 1.18 1.67 -7.73
N TRP A 4 0.75 1.55 -6.47
CA TRP A 4 1.61 1.29 -5.33
C TRP A 4 0.99 0.28 -4.39
N LEU A 5 1.80 -0.25 -3.47
CA LEU A 5 1.33 -1.08 -2.36
C LEU A 5 1.99 -0.55 -1.09
N MET A 6 1.19 -0.36 -0.05
CA MET A 6 1.67 0.07 1.26
C MET A 6 1.23 -0.93 2.32
N LYS A 7 2.15 -1.29 3.20
CA LYS A 7 1.91 -2.28 4.26
C LYS A 7 1.67 -1.60 5.60
N SER A 8 0.67 -2.09 6.31
CA SER A 8 0.39 -1.66 7.69
C SER A 8 0.02 -2.86 8.56
N GLU A 9 0.47 -2.85 9.80
CA GLU A 9 0.06 -3.86 10.77
C GLU A 9 -1.36 -3.55 11.23
N PRO A 10 -2.32 -4.51 11.13
CA PRO A 10 -3.71 -4.23 11.47
C PRO A 10 -3.93 -3.87 12.94
N ASP A 11 -3.04 -4.29 13.84
CA ASP A 11 -3.11 -3.90 15.25
C ASP A 11 -2.78 -2.44 15.47
N THR A 12 -1.98 -1.84 14.58
CA THR A 12 -1.57 -0.45 14.66
C THR A 12 -2.49 0.44 13.84
N PHE A 13 -2.70 0.08 12.56
CA PHE A 13 -3.55 0.85 11.65
C PHE A 13 -4.11 -0.08 10.60
N SER A 14 -5.40 -0.45 10.73
CA SER A 14 -6.08 -1.36 9.81
C SER A 14 -6.82 -0.61 8.71
N TRP A 15 -7.30 -1.36 7.72
CA TRP A 15 -8.21 -0.85 6.70
C TRP A 15 -9.45 -0.21 7.34
N ASP A 16 -10.01 -0.86 8.36
CA ASP A 16 -11.19 -0.34 9.05
C ASP A 16 -10.90 0.99 9.75
N HIS A 17 -9.71 1.15 10.31
CA HIS A 17 -9.27 2.44 10.88
C HIS A 17 -9.26 3.54 9.82
N LEU A 18 -8.74 3.23 8.62
CA LEU A 18 -8.71 4.20 7.53
C LEU A 18 -10.11 4.59 7.08
N VAL A 19 -11.01 3.60 6.93
CA VAL A 19 -12.40 3.85 6.53
C VAL A 19 -13.11 4.74 7.55
N GLU A 20 -12.87 4.48 8.82
CA GLU A 20 -13.46 5.27 9.91
C GLU A 20 -12.92 6.70 9.93
N LYS A 21 -11.60 6.87 9.75
CA LYS A 21 -10.96 8.20 9.68
C LYS A 21 -11.29 8.96 8.42
N LYS A 22 -11.56 8.27 7.33
CA LYS A 22 -11.86 8.81 6.00
C LYS A 22 -10.64 9.43 5.30
N ARG A 23 -9.61 9.82 6.02
CA ARG A 23 -8.35 10.34 5.50
C ARG A 23 -7.29 10.19 6.57
N SER A 24 -6.09 9.82 6.19
CA SER A 24 -4.98 9.70 7.12
C SER A 24 -3.66 10.03 6.45
N MET A 25 -2.75 10.63 7.19
CA MET A 25 -1.36 10.64 6.78
C MET A 25 -0.77 9.25 7.03
N TRP A 26 0.13 8.84 6.15
CA TRP A 26 0.82 7.55 6.27
C TRP A 26 2.19 7.79 6.88
N ASP A 27 2.25 7.76 8.19
CA ASP A 27 3.46 8.07 8.96
C ASP A 27 4.26 6.81 9.35
N GLY A 28 5.38 7.03 9.98
CA GLY A 28 6.17 5.95 10.57
C GLY A 28 7.05 5.17 9.61
N VAL A 29 7.13 5.55 8.33
CA VAL A 29 8.01 4.89 7.36
C VAL A 29 9.45 5.32 7.62
N ARG A 30 10.32 4.36 7.94
CA ARG A 30 11.72 4.62 8.31
C ARG A 30 12.74 3.89 7.45
N ASN A 31 12.30 3.35 6.31
CA ASN A 31 13.17 2.73 5.31
C ASN A 31 13.39 3.71 4.17
N HIS A 32 14.64 3.93 3.77
CA HIS A 32 14.97 4.92 2.74
C HIS A 32 14.41 4.58 1.36
N MET A 33 14.38 3.30 0.99
CA MET A 33 13.79 2.87 -0.28
C MET A 33 12.28 3.12 -0.29
N ALA A 34 11.61 2.77 0.79
CA ALA A 34 10.17 3.02 0.93
C ALA A 34 9.86 4.52 0.87
N ALA A 35 10.66 5.33 1.56
CA ALA A 35 10.51 6.79 1.54
C ALA A 35 10.73 7.36 0.15
N ALA A 36 11.71 6.83 -0.60
CA ALA A 36 11.95 7.26 -1.98
C ALA A 36 10.73 6.99 -2.87
N HIS A 37 10.09 5.84 -2.68
CA HIS A 37 8.84 5.54 -3.40
C HIS A 37 7.72 6.52 -3.03
N MET A 38 7.59 6.86 -1.75
CA MET A 38 6.58 7.82 -1.31
C MET A 38 6.79 9.20 -1.94
N ARG A 39 8.04 9.62 -2.13
CA ARG A 39 8.35 10.88 -2.79
C ARG A 39 7.98 10.90 -4.27
N GLU A 40 7.86 9.74 -4.90
CA GLU A 40 7.44 9.61 -6.29
C GLU A 40 5.93 9.57 -6.46
N MET A 41 5.17 9.35 -5.39
CA MET A 41 3.72 9.27 -5.46
C MET A 41 3.11 10.61 -5.83
N LYS A 42 2.09 10.56 -6.70
CA LYS A 42 1.36 11.74 -7.14
C LYS A 42 -0.09 11.66 -6.68
N LYS A 43 -0.68 12.80 -6.43
CA LYS A 43 -2.11 12.90 -6.11
C LYS A 43 -2.93 12.16 -7.18
N GLY A 44 -3.81 11.28 -6.75
CA GLY A 44 -4.62 10.45 -7.64
C GLY A 44 -4.08 9.06 -7.88
N ASP A 45 -2.82 8.79 -7.56
CA ASP A 45 -2.26 7.45 -7.66
C ASP A 45 -3.02 6.48 -6.75
N LEU A 46 -3.22 5.25 -7.22
CA LEU A 46 -3.92 4.21 -6.47
C LEU A 46 -2.95 3.32 -5.72
N VAL A 47 -3.36 2.86 -4.56
CA VAL A 47 -2.49 2.13 -3.63
C VAL A 47 -3.26 0.94 -3.06
N PHE A 48 -2.65 -0.26 -3.12
CA PHE A 48 -3.17 -1.40 -2.39
C PHE A 48 -2.85 -1.25 -0.90
N PHE A 49 -3.86 -1.47 -0.06
CA PHE A 49 -3.69 -1.53 1.39
C PHE A 49 -3.43 -2.99 1.79
N TYR A 50 -2.24 -3.26 2.29
CA TYR A 50 -1.83 -4.61 2.68
C TYR A 50 -1.70 -4.72 4.19
N HIS A 51 -2.40 -5.69 4.79
CA HIS A 51 -2.23 -6.03 6.20
C HIS A 51 -0.99 -6.92 6.35
N SER A 52 0.04 -6.38 6.99
CA SER A 52 1.26 -7.13 7.26
C SER A 52 1.17 -7.81 8.62
N ASN A 53 2.04 -8.79 8.85
CA ASN A 53 2.16 -9.52 10.11
C ASN A 53 0.96 -10.43 10.41
N ILE A 54 -0.23 -9.87 10.60
CA ILE A 54 -1.47 -10.62 10.85
C ILE A 54 -2.31 -10.55 9.57
N GLY A 55 -2.76 -11.71 9.09
CA GLY A 55 -3.54 -11.83 7.86
C GLY A 55 -2.68 -11.94 6.61
N LYS A 56 -1.70 -11.08 6.43
CA LYS A 56 -0.80 -11.03 5.26
C LYS A 56 -1.59 -11.06 3.96
N GLU A 57 -2.39 -10.03 3.76
CA GLU A 57 -3.32 -9.96 2.63
C GLU A 57 -3.62 -8.54 2.21
N ILE A 58 -3.93 -8.35 0.92
CA ILE A 58 -4.40 -7.08 0.38
C ILE A 58 -5.90 -7.01 0.64
N VAL A 59 -6.35 -5.93 1.26
CA VAL A 59 -7.74 -5.82 1.74
C VAL A 59 -8.53 -4.70 1.09
N GLY A 60 -7.88 -3.78 0.39
CA GLY A 60 -8.59 -2.67 -0.23
C GLY A 60 -7.71 -1.80 -1.10
N VAL A 61 -8.35 -0.82 -1.72
CA VAL A 61 -7.70 0.19 -2.56
C VAL A 61 -7.90 1.56 -1.89
N MET A 62 -6.81 2.28 -1.75
CA MET A 62 -6.81 3.67 -1.31
C MET A 62 -6.18 4.55 -2.39
N ARG A 63 -6.30 5.86 -2.26
CA ARG A 63 -5.79 6.83 -3.22
C ARG A 63 -4.94 7.85 -2.50
N VAL A 64 -3.86 8.28 -3.17
CA VAL A 64 -3.03 9.40 -2.67
C VAL A 64 -3.83 10.69 -2.83
N GLU A 65 -4.10 11.35 -1.71
CA GLU A 65 -4.85 12.62 -1.67
C GLU A 65 -3.93 13.82 -1.59
N LYS A 66 -2.78 13.66 -0.96
CA LYS A 66 -1.76 14.71 -0.85
C LYS A 66 -0.39 14.12 -1.04
N GLU A 67 0.42 14.74 -1.90
CA GLU A 67 1.79 14.33 -2.16
C GLU A 67 2.68 14.56 -0.93
N HIS A 68 3.87 13.98 -0.94
CA HIS A 68 4.73 13.90 0.22
C HIS A 68 5.02 15.24 0.90
N TYR A 69 5.14 15.18 2.20
CA TYR A 69 5.58 16.28 3.05
C TYR A 69 6.28 15.68 4.28
N PRO A 70 7.03 16.50 5.05
CA PRO A 70 7.78 15.95 6.18
C PRO A 70 6.91 15.20 7.16
N ASP A 71 7.38 14.03 7.61
CA ASP A 71 6.69 13.23 8.61
C ASP A 71 6.80 13.95 9.98
N PRO A 72 5.67 14.40 10.57
CA PRO A 72 5.71 15.10 11.86
C PRO A 72 6.17 14.22 13.02
N THR A 73 6.19 12.88 12.84
CA THR A 73 6.67 11.94 13.86
C THR A 73 8.16 11.67 13.76
N ASP A 74 8.81 12.18 12.71
CA ASP A 74 10.25 12.03 12.49
C ASP A 74 11.00 13.30 12.90
N GLU A 75 11.69 13.24 14.04
CA GLU A 75 12.46 14.35 14.57
C GLU A 75 13.68 14.71 13.70
N THR A 76 14.16 13.76 12.87
CA THR A 76 15.34 13.97 12.03
C THR A 76 15.01 14.69 10.72
N ALA A 77 13.75 14.86 10.39
CA ALA A 77 13.28 15.49 9.14
C ALA A 77 13.77 14.79 7.86
N LYS A 78 14.09 13.50 7.92
CA LYS A 78 14.58 12.71 6.77
C LYS A 78 13.48 11.96 6.06
N PHE A 79 12.36 11.69 6.74
CA PHE A 79 11.29 10.84 6.22
C PHE A 79 10.03 11.65 5.95
N VAL A 80 9.17 11.09 5.11
CA VAL A 80 7.99 11.81 4.61
C VAL A 80 6.72 11.01 4.86
N VAL A 81 5.59 11.68 4.77
CA VAL A 81 4.26 11.10 4.72
C VAL A 81 3.58 11.49 3.43
N VAL A 82 2.56 10.73 3.05
CA VAL A 82 1.54 11.13 2.07
C VAL A 82 0.20 11.01 2.76
N ASP A 83 -0.79 11.76 2.29
CA ASP A 83 -2.16 11.55 2.76
C ASP A 83 -2.87 10.60 1.82
N VAL A 84 -3.64 9.69 2.41
CA VAL A 84 -4.42 8.70 1.66
C VAL A 84 -5.88 8.71 2.10
N VAL A 85 -6.75 8.35 1.17
CA VAL A 85 -8.18 8.18 1.42
C VAL A 85 -8.61 6.78 0.95
N PRO A 86 -9.57 6.14 1.62
CA PRO A 86 -10.06 4.84 1.16
C PRO A 86 -10.88 5.01 -0.11
N VAL A 87 -10.74 4.10 -1.05
CA VAL A 87 -11.53 4.10 -2.30
C VAL A 87 -12.57 2.98 -2.26
N LYS A 88 -12.12 1.73 -2.07
CA LYS A 88 -13.01 0.58 -2.02
C LYS A 88 -12.34 -0.61 -1.33
N PRO A 89 -13.11 -1.38 -0.54
CA PRO A 89 -12.59 -2.62 0.03
C PRO A 89 -12.56 -3.71 -1.05
N PHE A 90 -11.69 -4.70 -0.89
CA PHE A 90 -11.76 -5.91 -1.70
C PHE A 90 -12.97 -6.73 -1.27
N LYS A 91 -13.66 -7.34 -2.24
CA LYS A 91 -14.73 -8.30 -1.94
C LYS A 91 -14.16 -9.57 -1.32
N LYS A 92 -12.96 -9.94 -1.75
CA LYS A 92 -12.21 -11.08 -1.23
C LYS A 92 -10.76 -10.63 -1.02
N PRO A 93 -10.25 -10.64 0.21
CA PRO A 93 -8.83 -10.33 0.43
C PRO A 93 -7.94 -11.25 -0.38
N VAL A 94 -6.86 -10.70 -0.92
CA VAL A 94 -5.88 -11.46 -1.70
C VAL A 94 -4.66 -11.71 -0.83
N THR A 95 -4.43 -12.98 -0.48
CA THR A 95 -3.37 -13.35 0.45
C THR A 95 -2.00 -13.36 -0.21
N LEU A 96 -0.96 -13.16 0.61
CA LEU A 96 0.43 -13.30 0.17
C LEU A 96 0.68 -14.72 -0.37
N ALA A 97 0.09 -15.73 0.27
CA ALA A 97 0.24 -17.12 -0.17
C ALA A 97 -0.29 -17.32 -1.58
N GLU A 98 -1.47 -16.76 -1.90
CA GLU A 98 -2.04 -16.83 -3.25
C GLU A 98 -1.13 -16.13 -4.27
N ILE A 99 -0.57 -15.00 -3.92
CA ILE A 99 0.34 -14.25 -4.80
C ILE A 99 1.63 -15.04 -5.04
N LYS A 100 2.23 -15.60 -4.00
CA LYS A 100 3.46 -16.40 -4.12
C LYS A 100 3.24 -17.67 -4.93
N ALA A 101 2.05 -18.25 -4.87
CA ALA A 101 1.72 -19.47 -5.61
C ALA A 101 1.55 -19.23 -7.11
N ASN A 102 1.44 -17.99 -7.55
CA ASN A 102 1.18 -17.63 -8.94
C ASN A 102 2.45 -17.07 -9.56
N LYS A 103 2.99 -17.76 -10.57
CA LYS A 103 4.22 -17.37 -11.28
C LYS A 103 4.15 -15.97 -11.90
N LYS A 104 2.95 -15.48 -12.21
CA LYS A 104 2.74 -14.14 -12.75
C LYS A 104 3.32 -13.04 -11.83
N PHE A 105 3.37 -13.29 -10.52
CA PHE A 105 3.83 -12.32 -9.53
C PHE A 105 5.27 -12.56 -9.05
N ALA A 106 6.02 -13.44 -9.73
CA ALA A 106 7.36 -13.83 -9.27
C ALA A 106 8.32 -12.64 -9.11
N ASP A 107 8.17 -11.61 -9.93
CA ASP A 107 8.99 -10.41 -9.89
C ASP A 107 8.35 -9.22 -9.16
N MET A 108 7.17 -9.41 -8.58
CA MET A 108 6.50 -8.37 -7.81
C MET A 108 7.28 -8.05 -6.54
N ARG A 109 7.44 -6.77 -6.22
CA ARG A 109 8.22 -6.33 -5.04
C ARG A 109 7.70 -6.88 -3.72
N LEU A 110 6.40 -7.12 -3.61
CA LEU A 110 5.81 -7.78 -2.44
C LEU A 110 6.44 -9.16 -2.19
N VAL A 111 6.78 -9.86 -3.27
CA VAL A 111 7.39 -11.20 -3.22
C VAL A 111 8.91 -11.11 -3.07
N THR A 112 9.56 -10.25 -3.87
CA THR A 112 11.04 -10.18 -3.94
C THR A 112 11.66 -9.36 -2.82
N HIS A 113 10.92 -8.40 -2.27
CA HIS A 113 11.39 -7.48 -1.24
C HIS A 113 10.47 -7.55 -0.02
N SER A 114 10.51 -8.66 0.69
CA SER A 114 9.55 -8.97 1.77
C SER A 114 9.52 -7.95 2.91
N ARG A 115 10.60 -7.19 3.10
CA ARG A 115 10.70 -6.19 4.18
C ARG A 115 10.41 -4.77 3.71
N LEU A 116 10.18 -4.57 2.42
CA LEU A 116 9.88 -3.26 1.86
C LEU A 116 8.40 -2.93 2.11
N SER A 117 8.15 -1.85 2.84
CA SER A 117 6.79 -1.48 3.26
C SER A 117 6.02 -0.65 2.25
N VAL A 118 6.70 -0.05 1.29
CA VAL A 118 6.11 0.75 0.22
C VAL A 118 6.79 0.37 -1.08
N SER A 119 6.02 -0.07 -2.06
CA SER A 119 6.59 -0.56 -3.32
C SER A 119 5.71 -0.22 -4.50
N PRO A 120 6.30 -0.07 -5.70
CA PRO A 120 5.52 0.12 -6.92
C PRO A 120 4.86 -1.20 -7.34
N VAL A 121 3.74 -1.08 -8.04
CA VAL A 121 3.00 -2.21 -8.61
C VAL A 121 2.81 -1.92 -10.10
N SER A 122 3.16 -2.88 -10.96
CA SER A 122 2.94 -2.73 -12.41
C SER A 122 1.45 -2.73 -12.73
N GLU A 123 1.08 -2.15 -13.87
CA GLU A 123 -0.32 -2.18 -14.33
C GLU A 123 -0.86 -3.61 -14.47
N ALA A 124 -0.02 -4.51 -14.98
CA ALA A 124 -0.43 -5.91 -15.16
C ALA A 124 -0.69 -6.60 -13.81
N HIS A 125 0.18 -6.41 -12.85
CA HIS A 125 -0.01 -6.95 -11.49
C HIS A 125 -1.21 -6.31 -10.81
N TRP A 126 -1.39 -5.01 -10.97
CA TRP A 126 -2.54 -4.29 -10.41
C TRP A 126 -3.86 -4.87 -10.91
N ALA A 127 -4.00 -4.99 -12.23
CA ALA A 127 -5.22 -5.52 -12.84
C ALA A 127 -5.50 -6.96 -12.39
N ALA A 128 -4.46 -7.80 -12.37
CA ALA A 128 -4.60 -9.20 -11.96
C ALA A 128 -5.04 -9.34 -10.51
N ILE A 129 -4.46 -8.55 -9.61
CA ILE A 129 -4.80 -8.59 -8.18
C ILE A 129 -6.21 -8.05 -7.95
N CYS A 130 -6.59 -6.97 -8.62
CA CYS A 130 -7.96 -6.46 -8.54
C CYS A 130 -8.99 -7.50 -8.96
N LYS A 131 -8.71 -8.24 -10.02
CA LYS A 131 -9.57 -9.32 -10.47
C LYS A 131 -9.69 -10.41 -9.40
N MET A 132 -8.57 -10.81 -8.79
CA MET A 132 -8.58 -11.79 -7.70
C MET A 132 -9.39 -11.29 -6.51
N GLY A 133 -9.33 -10.00 -6.22
CA GLY A 133 -10.04 -9.38 -5.11
C GLY A 133 -11.50 -9.03 -5.39
N GLY A 134 -11.96 -9.26 -6.62
CA GLY A 134 -13.34 -9.00 -7.01
C GLY A 134 -13.68 -7.53 -7.18
N VAL A 135 -12.71 -6.70 -7.54
CA VAL A 135 -12.90 -5.25 -7.77
C VAL A 135 -12.39 -4.85 -9.15
N THR A 136 -12.94 -3.76 -9.68
CA THR A 136 -12.44 -3.19 -10.94
C THR A 136 -11.12 -2.46 -10.69
N PRO A 137 -10.15 -2.58 -11.61
CA PRO A 137 -8.88 -1.90 -11.48
C PRO A 137 -8.97 -0.38 -11.52
#